data_a8dfc8a54b3b6e69eb2a1e0b00be2a20
#
_entry.id   a8dfc8a54b3b6e69eb2a1e0b00be2a20
#
_cell.length_a   1.000
_cell.length_b   1.000
_cell.length_c   1.000
_cell.angle_alpha   90.00
_cell.angle_beta   90.00
_cell.angle_gamma   90.00
#
_symmetry.space_group_name_H-M   'P 1'
#
loop_
_entity.id
_entity.type
_entity.pdbx_description
1 polymer ?
#
loop_
_entity_poly.entity_id
_entity_poly.type
_entity_poly.pdbx_seq_one_letter_code
_entity_poly.pdbx_strand_id
1 'polypeptide(L)'
;MSKNIDWDNLGFGYVETDYRYLSTYKDGKWDEGGLITDSNVVLNECAGVFQYAQTIFEGLKAYYTKDGRIVCFRPDLNAIRLDESAERLVMPKLPEGRFIEAVKEVVKANKDFVPPYGHGASLYVRPYMMGTNSVIGVKPADEYQFRILTTPVGPYFKGGAKPIKIRTTDFDRAAPHGTGHIKAGLNYAMSLYAITDAHNQGYAENMYLDAATRTHVEETGGANFIFITKDGKLVTPKSDSILPSITRRSLMYVAEHYLGMKVEHRPVHVDELKDFAEIGLCGTAAVISPVGLIHTKDGDIHVPAGMDDMGPITKKLYDTLLGIQHCEIEAPEGWIVEIC
;
A
#
# COMPACT_ATOMS: atom_id res chain seq x y z
N MET A 1 -0.85 -12.79 -28.46
CA MET A 1 -2.25 -13.28 -28.32
C MET A 1 -2.79 -12.69 -27.04
N SER A 2 -3.94 -12.04 -27.07
CA SER A 2 -4.55 -11.53 -25.84
C SER A 2 -4.82 -12.71 -24.90
N LYS A 3 -4.42 -12.59 -23.64
CA LYS A 3 -4.69 -13.59 -22.61
C LYS A 3 -6.21 -13.65 -22.41
N ASN A 4 -6.76 -14.85 -22.29
CA ASN A 4 -8.20 -15.03 -22.01
C ASN A 4 -8.45 -14.84 -20.50
N ILE A 5 -8.42 -13.57 -20.06
CA ILE A 5 -8.63 -13.16 -18.66
C ILE A 5 -10.01 -12.54 -18.56
N ASP A 6 -10.80 -13.01 -17.62
CA ASP A 6 -12.11 -12.41 -17.29
C ASP A 6 -11.88 -11.15 -16.42
N TRP A 7 -11.70 -10.00 -17.10
CA TRP A 7 -11.42 -8.71 -16.46
C TRP A 7 -12.53 -8.24 -15.52
N ASP A 8 -13.78 -8.59 -15.79
CA ASP A 8 -14.94 -8.14 -15.01
C ASP A 8 -15.10 -8.93 -13.70
N ASN A 9 -14.52 -10.13 -13.62
CA ASN A 9 -14.59 -10.99 -12.45
C ASN A 9 -13.29 -11.10 -11.66
N LEU A 10 -12.29 -10.26 -11.98
CA LEU A 10 -11.07 -10.21 -11.17
C LEU A 10 -11.37 -9.83 -9.72
N GLY A 11 -10.77 -10.57 -8.80
CA GLY A 11 -10.64 -10.21 -7.39
C GLY A 11 -9.25 -9.68 -7.07
N PHE A 12 -8.88 -9.72 -5.79
CA PHE A 12 -7.52 -9.40 -5.33
C PHE A 12 -6.68 -10.68 -5.09
N GLY A 13 -7.03 -11.78 -5.78
CA GLY A 13 -6.31 -13.05 -5.76
C GLY A 13 -5.13 -13.06 -6.72
N TYR A 14 -4.19 -13.98 -6.49
CA TYR A 14 -3.03 -14.15 -7.37
C TYR A 14 -3.43 -14.81 -8.69
N VAL A 15 -3.13 -14.13 -9.78
CA VAL A 15 -3.18 -14.66 -11.16
C VAL A 15 -1.76 -14.63 -11.70
N GLU A 16 -1.26 -15.78 -12.13
CA GLU A 16 0.12 -15.90 -12.60
C GLU A 16 0.33 -15.17 -13.92
N THR A 17 1.43 -14.41 -14.00
CA THR A 17 1.89 -13.72 -15.21
C THR A 17 3.11 -14.43 -15.79
N ASP A 18 3.51 -14.08 -17.02
CA ASP A 18 4.57 -14.81 -17.74
C ASP A 18 5.98 -14.51 -17.20
N TYR A 19 6.24 -13.29 -16.72
CA TYR A 19 7.58 -12.85 -16.36
C TYR A 19 7.63 -12.29 -14.93
N ARG A 20 8.80 -12.45 -14.31
CA ARG A 20 9.22 -11.85 -13.05
C ARG A 20 10.56 -11.16 -13.27
N TYR A 21 10.91 -10.22 -12.38
CA TYR A 21 12.26 -9.68 -12.32
C TYR A 21 13.02 -10.30 -11.16
N LEU A 22 14.30 -10.58 -11.36
CA LEU A 22 15.22 -11.07 -10.34
C LEU A 22 16.55 -10.35 -10.44
N SER A 23 17.07 -9.84 -9.32
CA SER A 23 18.44 -9.42 -9.13
C SER A 23 18.97 -9.99 -7.83
N THR A 24 20.23 -10.44 -7.81
CA THR A 24 20.86 -11.08 -6.67
C THR A 24 22.01 -10.24 -6.15
N TYR A 25 22.04 -10.05 -4.82
CA TYR A 25 23.17 -9.45 -4.11
C TYR A 25 24.03 -10.55 -3.51
N LYS A 26 25.29 -10.57 -3.88
CA LYS A 26 26.30 -11.51 -3.39
C LYS A 26 27.67 -10.89 -3.46
N ASP A 27 28.56 -11.25 -2.52
CA ASP A 27 29.94 -10.76 -2.47
C ASP A 27 30.04 -9.22 -2.51
N GLY A 28 29.11 -8.56 -1.81
CA GLY A 28 29.08 -7.10 -1.67
C GLY A 28 28.53 -6.31 -2.86
N LYS A 29 27.92 -6.96 -3.85
CA LYS A 29 27.40 -6.29 -5.06
C LYS A 29 26.14 -6.93 -5.61
N TRP A 30 25.34 -6.12 -6.26
CA TRP A 30 24.21 -6.56 -7.07
C TRP A 30 24.70 -7.03 -8.46
N ASP A 31 24.09 -8.09 -9.00
CA ASP A 31 24.21 -8.45 -10.40
C ASP A 31 23.42 -7.47 -11.30
N GLU A 32 23.47 -7.66 -12.62
CA GLU A 32 22.70 -6.84 -13.58
C GLU A 32 21.19 -6.98 -13.41
N GLY A 33 20.73 -8.13 -12.92
CA GLY A 33 19.32 -8.50 -12.86
C GLY A 33 18.70 -8.75 -14.23
N GLY A 34 17.42 -9.14 -14.24
CA GLY A 34 16.68 -9.35 -15.49
C GLY A 34 15.42 -10.16 -15.31
N LEU A 35 14.74 -10.39 -16.43
CA LEU A 35 13.50 -11.15 -16.49
C LEU A 35 13.74 -12.65 -16.34
N ILE A 36 12.88 -13.31 -15.57
CA ILE A 36 12.80 -14.76 -15.45
C ILE A 36 11.34 -15.21 -15.60
N THR A 37 11.12 -16.49 -15.89
CA THR A 37 9.78 -17.09 -16.01
C THR A 37 9.41 -17.96 -14.82
N ASP A 38 10.38 -18.49 -14.07
CA ASP A 38 10.12 -19.35 -12.92
C ASP A 38 9.58 -18.55 -11.73
N SER A 39 8.39 -18.91 -11.27
CA SER A 39 7.72 -18.30 -10.12
C SER A 39 8.19 -18.89 -8.78
N ASN A 40 8.91 -20.00 -8.79
CA ASN A 40 9.38 -20.64 -7.58
C ASN A 40 10.63 -19.94 -7.03
N VAL A 41 10.76 -20.01 -5.71
CA VAL A 41 11.95 -19.56 -4.98
C VAL A 41 12.47 -20.74 -4.17
N VAL A 42 13.65 -21.25 -4.53
CA VAL A 42 14.29 -22.36 -3.81
C VAL A 42 15.33 -21.79 -2.87
N LEU A 43 15.16 -22.01 -1.58
CA LEU A 43 16.03 -21.52 -0.51
C LEU A 43 16.35 -22.64 0.47
N ASN A 44 17.48 -22.49 1.16
CA ASN A 44 17.80 -23.34 2.31
C ASN A 44 16.83 -23.05 3.47
N GLU A 45 16.44 -24.07 4.25
CA GLU A 45 15.56 -23.89 5.41
C GLU A 45 16.07 -22.88 6.45
N CYS A 46 17.38 -22.65 6.51
CA CYS A 46 18.01 -21.66 7.38
C CYS A 46 18.10 -20.26 6.76
N ALA A 47 17.46 -19.99 5.61
CA ALA A 47 17.50 -18.66 5.01
C ALA A 47 16.97 -17.57 5.98
N GLY A 48 17.62 -16.41 5.99
CA GLY A 48 17.29 -15.31 6.90
C GLY A 48 15.83 -14.86 6.80
N VAL A 49 15.22 -14.96 5.62
CA VAL A 49 13.80 -14.67 5.43
C VAL A 49 12.90 -15.63 6.23
N PHE A 50 13.24 -16.92 6.33
CA PHE A 50 12.44 -17.88 7.07
C PHE A 50 12.66 -17.80 8.58
N GLN A 51 13.93 -17.63 9.01
CA GLN A 51 14.27 -17.66 10.43
C GLN A 51 13.96 -16.36 11.15
N TYR A 52 14.15 -15.20 10.48
CA TYR A 52 14.08 -13.89 11.12
C TYR A 52 13.20 -12.89 10.38
N ALA A 53 12.37 -13.34 9.44
CA ALA A 53 11.50 -12.49 8.64
C ALA A 53 12.23 -11.29 8.00
N GLN A 54 13.53 -11.47 7.63
CA GLN A 54 14.31 -10.41 7.00
C GLN A 54 13.86 -10.22 5.55
N THR A 55 12.74 -9.52 5.40
CA THR A 55 12.10 -9.22 4.11
C THR A 55 11.35 -7.90 4.16
N ILE A 56 11.42 -7.18 3.05
CA ILE A 56 10.70 -5.93 2.81
C ILE A 56 9.97 -6.03 1.47
N PHE A 57 8.92 -5.23 1.29
CA PHE A 57 8.17 -5.26 0.05
C PHE A 57 7.57 -3.91 -0.30
N GLU A 58 7.15 -3.77 -1.55
CA GLU A 58 6.45 -2.62 -2.05
C GLU A 58 5.17 -3.04 -2.79
N GLY A 59 4.32 -2.08 -3.08
CA GLY A 59 3.11 -2.29 -3.84
C GLY A 59 2.76 -1.03 -4.62
N LEU A 60 2.68 -1.17 -5.93
CA LEU A 60 2.23 -0.14 -6.85
C LEU A 60 1.38 -0.77 -7.94
N LYS A 61 0.83 0.04 -8.82
CA LYS A 61 -0.06 -0.41 -9.88
C LYS A 61 0.37 0.17 -11.22
N ALA A 62 0.19 -0.62 -12.29
CA ALA A 62 0.26 -0.14 -13.65
C ALA A 62 -1.15 -0.09 -14.24
N TYR A 63 -1.44 0.96 -15.02
CA TYR A 63 -2.74 1.26 -15.58
C TYR A 63 -2.65 1.47 -17.08
N TYR A 64 -3.65 0.99 -17.83
CA TYR A 64 -3.92 1.53 -19.16
C TYR A 64 -4.59 2.89 -19.04
N THR A 65 -4.11 3.84 -19.82
CA THR A 65 -4.74 5.14 -20.01
C THR A 65 -5.71 5.10 -21.19
N LYS A 66 -6.57 6.11 -21.28
CA LYS A 66 -7.56 6.22 -22.37
C LYS A 66 -6.92 6.32 -23.75
N ASP A 67 -5.72 6.87 -23.86
CA ASP A 67 -4.93 7.01 -25.09
C ASP A 67 -4.03 5.80 -25.39
N GLY A 68 -4.13 4.71 -24.60
CA GLY A 68 -3.49 3.43 -24.86
C GLY A 68 -2.08 3.29 -24.32
N ARG A 69 -1.58 4.23 -23.54
CA ARG A 69 -0.29 4.09 -22.84
C ARG A 69 -0.44 3.24 -21.57
N ILE A 70 0.65 2.62 -21.14
CA ILE A 70 0.76 1.98 -19.82
C ILE A 70 1.59 2.87 -18.93
N VAL A 71 1.08 3.20 -17.76
CA VAL A 71 1.72 4.10 -16.81
C VAL A 71 1.75 3.53 -15.39
N CYS A 72 2.74 3.96 -14.59
CA CYS A 72 2.80 3.75 -13.15
C CYS A 72 2.71 5.08 -12.42
N PHE A 73 2.06 5.07 -11.25
CA PHE A 73 1.88 6.25 -10.40
C PHE A 73 2.93 6.28 -9.30
N ARG A 74 3.78 7.32 -9.28
CA ARG A 74 4.80 7.65 -8.27
C ARG A 74 5.70 6.48 -7.85
N PRO A 75 6.29 5.71 -8.79
CA PRO A 75 7.20 4.63 -8.45
C PRO A 75 8.51 5.13 -7.79
N ASP A 76 8.85 6.40 -7.93
CA ASP A 76 9.95 7.10 -7.25
C ASP A 76 9.81 7.00 -5.73
N LEU A 77 8.62 7.25 -5.20
CA LEU A 77 8.37 7.15 -3.75
C LEU A 77 8.39 5.69 -3.25
N ASN A 78 8.02 4.72 -4.10
CA ASN A 78 8.18 3.32 -3.76
C ASN A 78 9.67 2.94 -3.68
N ALA A 79 10.50 3.44 -4.60
CA ALA A 79 11.96 3.22 -4.56
C ALA A 79 12.57 3.78 -3.28
N ILE A 80 12.27 5.04 -2.94
CA ILE A 80 12.76 5.69 -1.71
C ILE A 80 12.34 4.90 -0.46
N ARG A 81 11.08 4.49 -0.37
CA ARG A 81 10.56 3.76 0.79
C ARG A 81 11.11 2.33 0.89
N LEU A 82 11.40 1.68 -0.25
CA LEU A 82 12.12 0.40 -0.24
C LEU A 82 13.51 0.57 0.37
N ASP A 83 14.24 1.63 0.00
CA ASP A 83 15.57 1.93 0.53
C ASP A 83 15.54 2.26 2.03
N GLU A 84 14.54 3.06 2.48
CA GLU A 84 14.32 3.34 3.91
C GLU A 84 14.03 2.04 4.70
N SER A 85 13.24 1.14 4.13
CA SER A 85 12.94 -0.16 4.72
C SER A 85 14.17 -1.07 4.76
N ALA A 86 14.96 -1.08 3.68
CA ALA A 86 16.20 -1.85 3.59
C ALA A 86 17.21 -1.38 4.65
N GLU A 87 17.42 -0.08 4.77
CA GLU A 87 18.32 0.51 5.77
C GLU A 87 17.94 0.10 7.19
N ARG A 88 16.65 0.16 7.54
CA ARG A 88 16.15 -0.20 8.89
C ARG A 88 16.35 -1.67 9.24
N LEU A 89 16.29 -2.58 8.24
CA LEU A 89 16.53 -4.02 8.42
C LEU A 89 17.96 -4.46 8.04
N VAL A 90 18.88 -3.49 7.88
CA VAL A 90 20.30 -3.76 7.56
C VAL A 90 20.42 -4.62 6.29
N MET A 91 19.67 -4.25 5.26
CA MET A 91 19.69 -4.86 3.93
C MET A 91 20.37 -3.92 2.93
N PRO A 92 20.99 -4.44 1.84
CA PRO A 92 21.64 -3.59 0.84
C PRO A 92 20.62 -2.77 0.06
N LYS A 93 20.88 -1.49 -0.14
CA LYS A 93 20.08 -0.66 -1.06
C LYS A 93 20.32 -1.09 -2.50
N LEU A 94 19.32 -0.89 -3.34
CA LEU A 94 19.46 -1.09 -4.79
C LEU A 94 20.36 -0.01 -5.40
N PRO A 95 21.04 -0.30 -6.52
CA PRO A 95 21.68 0.75 -7.33
C PRO A 95 20.67 1.83 -7.74
N GLU A 96 21.12 3.06 -7.85
CA GLU A 96 20.29 4.19 -8.29
C GLU A 96 19.56 3.88 -9.62
N GLY A 97 18.29 4.21 -9.70
CA GLY A 97 17.43 3.96 -10.88
C GLY A 97 16.97 2.51 -11.05
N ARG A 98 17.64 1.51 -10.46
CA ARG A 98 17.36 0.09 -10.66
C ARG A 98 15.92 -0.30 -10.35
N PHE A 99 15.33 0.26 -9.31
CA PHE A 99 13.93 -0.03 -8.96
C PHE A 99 12.97 0.33 -10.09
N ILE A 100 13.08 1.55 -10.62
CA ILE A 100 12.19 2.05 -11.68
C ILE A 100 12.42 1.30 -12.99
N GLU A 101 13.66 1.03 -13.34
CA GLU A 101 14.02 0.24 -14.52
C GLU A 101 13.45 -1.17 -14.45
N ALA A 102 13.60 -1.85 -13.32
CA ALA A 102 13.06 -3.20 -13.11
C ALA A 102 11.52 -3.22 -13.17
N VAL A 103 10.84 -2.20 -12.62
CA VAL A 103 9.38 -2.05 -12.75
C VAL A 103 8.98 -1.87 -14.20
N LYS A 104 9.66 -0.99 -14.95
CA LYS A 104 9.40 -0.79 -16.39
C LYS A 104 9.57 -2.09 -17.16
N GLU A 105 10.67 -2.79 -16.95
CA GLU A 105 10.99 -4.03 -17.65
C GLU A 105 9.93 -5.11 -17.42
N VAL A 106 9.58 -5.40 -16.16
CA VAL A 106 8.62 -6.46 -15.84
C VAL A 106 7.18 -6.11 -16.27
N VAL A 107 6.76 -4.85 -16.14
CA VAL A 107 5.43 -4.42 -16.59
C VAL A 107 5.33 -4.48 -18.12
N LYS A 108 6.35 -4.00 -18.83
CA LYS A 108 6.41 -4.07 -20.29
C LYS A 108 6.37 -5.51 -20.80
N ALA A 109 7.10 -6.43 -20.17
CA ALA A 109 7.08 -7.86 -20.51
C ALA A 109 5.71 -8.51 -20.27
N ASN A 110 4.96 -8.04 -19.26
CA ASN A 110 3.63 -8.52 -18.90
C ASN A 110 2.49 -7.59 -19.38
N LYS A 111 2.70 -6.77 -20.41
CA LYS A 111 1.70 -5.79 -20.86
C LYS A 111 0.33 -6.39 -21.20
N ASP A 112 0.30 -7.64 -21.67
CA ASP A 112 -0.93 -8.36 -22.02
C ASP A 112 -1.76 -8.75 -20.79
N PHE A 113 -1.21 -8.57 -19.59
CA PHE A 113 -1.89 -8.74 -18.29
C PHE A 113 -2.33 -7.42 -17.67
N VAL A 114 -2.04 -6.28 -18.27
CA VAL A 114 -2.58 -5.00 -17.83
C VAL A 114 -4.04 -4.91 -18.25
N PRO A 115 -5.00 -4.77 -17.31
CA PRO A 115 -6.41 -4.70 -17.65
C PRO A 115 -6.70 -3.51 -18.57
N PRO A 116 -7.61 -3.66 -19.54
CA PRO A 116 -7.98 -2.56 -20.42
C PRO A 116 -8.55 -1.36 -19.66
N TYR A 117 -8.40 -0.17 -20.22
CA TYR A 117 -8.97 1.05 -19.66
C TYR A 117 -10.48 0.92 -19.49
N GLY A 118 -11.03 1.42 -18.38
CA GLY A 118 -12.47 1.43 -18.10
C GLY A 118 -13.00 0.26 -17.27
N HIS A 119 -12.24 -0.80 -17.05
CA HIS A 119 -12.66 -1.93 -16.20
C HIS A 119 -12.46 -1.70 -14.68
N GLY A 120 -11.87 -0.56 -14.28
CA GLY A 120 -11.57 -0.29 -12.87
C GLY A 120 -10.51 -1.23 -12.26
N ALA A 121 -9.95 -2.13 -13.06
CA ALA A 121 -8.91 -3.08 -12.72
C ALA A 121 -7.51 -2.52 -13.04
N SER A 122 -6.47 -3.16 -12.53
CA SER A 122 -5.06 -2.72 -12.73
C SER A 122 -4.12 -3.90 -12.66
N LEU A 123 -2.90 -3.75 -13.20
CA LEU A 123 -1.83 -4.69 -12.93
C LEU A 123 -1.14 -4.29 -11.61
N TYR A 124 -1.29 -5.12 -10.58
CA TYR A 124 -0.59 -4.94 -9.32
C TYR A 124 0.85 -5.40 -9.46
N VAL A 125 1.78 -4.58 -9.01
CA VAL A 125 3.22 -4.82 -9.07
C VAL A 125 3.73 -4.95 -7.63
N ARG A 126 4.38 -6.08 -7.31
CA ARG A 126 4.91 -6.43 -5.99
C ARG A 126 6.43 -6.57 -6.02
N PRO A 127 7.19 -5.49 -5.88
CA PRO A 127 8.62 -5.57 -5.56
C PRO A 127 8.83 -6.08 -4.13
N TYR A 128 9.82 -6.92 -3.93
CA TYR A 128 10.21 -7.36 -2.60
C TYR A 128 11.68 -7.77 -2.56
N MET A 129 12.27 -7.70 -1.38
CA MET A 129 13.65 -8.10 -1.12
C MET A 129 13.70 -9.01 0.08
N MET A 130 14.57 -10.01 0.07
CA MET A 130 14.71 -11.00 1.15
C MET A 130 16.13 -11.48 1.32
N GLY A 131 16.51 -11.80 2.57
CA GLY A 131 17.77 -12.48 2.90
C GLY A 131 17.69 -13.96 2.54
N THR A 132 18.65 -14.44 1.76
CA THR A 132 18.58 -15.77 1.10
C THR A 132 19.60 -16.78 1.58
N ASN A 133 20.75 -16.35 2.12
CA ASN A 133 21.73 -17.30 2.63
C ASN A 133 21.35 -17.89 3.99
N SER A 134 21.96 -19.02 4.33
CA SER A 134 21.73 -19.73 5.59
C SER A 134 22.27 -18.94 6.77
N VAL A 135 21.40 -18.68 7.76
CA VAL A 135 21.72 -17.91 8.98
C VAL A 135 21.04 -18.56 10.18
N ILE A 136 21.83 -18.99 11.19
CA ILE A 136 21.27 -19.51 12.47
C ILE A 136 21.44 -18.47 13.59
N GLY A 137 22.58 -17.80 13.68
CA GLY A 137 22.76 -16.69 14.62
C GLY A 137 21.99 -15.45 14.17
N VAL A 138 21.42 -14.66 15.10
CA VAL A 138 20.71 -13.43 14.78
C VAL A 138 21.70 -12.39 14.24
N LYS A 139 21.76 -12.29 12.92
CA LYS A 139 22.56 -11.32 12.17
C LYS A 139 21.89 -11.03 10.81
N PRO A 140 22.22 -9.91 10.15
CA PRO A 140 21.81 -9.70 8.76
C PRO A 140 22.32 -10.83 7.86
N ALA A 141 21.57 -11.15 6.82
CA ALA A 141 22.02 -12.03 5.76
C ALA A 141 23.22 -11.41 5.00
N ASP A 142 23.99 -12.24 4.31
CA ASP A 142 25.11 -11.81 3.48
C ASP A 142 24.74 -11.84 1.97
N GLU A 143 23.66 -12.56 1.63
CA GLU A 143 23.12 -12.67 0.26
C GLU A 143 21.63 -12.30 0.27
N TYR A 144 21.18 -11.61 -0.79
CA TYR A 144 19.80 -11.15 -0.92
C TYR A 144 19.30 -11.34 -2.35
N GLN A 145 17.98 -11.47 -2.48
CA GLN A 145 17.31 -11.35 -3.78
C GLN A 145 16.33 -10.18 -3.75
N PHE A 146 16.39 -9.35 -4.79
CA PHE A 146 15.34 -8.41 -5.14
C PHE A 146 14.52 -9.01 -6.28
N ARG A 147 13.21 -9.10 -6.09
CA ARG A 147 12.29 -9.69 -7.05
C ARG A 147 11.08 -8.79 -7.25
N ILE A 148 10.50 -8.87 -8.46
CA ILE A 148 9.21 -8.25 -8.74
C ILE A 148 8.31 -9.29 -9.39
N LEU A 149 7.14 -9.52 -8.78
CA LEU A 149 6.04 -10.23 -9.41
C LEU A 149 4.92 -9.25 -9.78
N THR A 150 4.12 -9.62 -10.77
CA THR A 150 2.92 -8.87 -11.16
C THR A 150 1.71 -9.79 -11.15
N THR A 151 0.52 -9.21 -10.94
CA THR A 151 -0.75 -9.93 -11.00
C THR A 151 -1.88 -8.95 -11.37
N PRO A 152 -2.73 -9.25 -12.36
CA PRO A 152 -3.91 -8.45 -12.61
C PRO A 152 -4.88 -8.55 -11.43
N VAL A 153 -5.40 -7.41 -10.99
CA VAL A 153 -6.36 -7.32 -9.87
C VAL A 153 -7.56 -6.49 -10.29
N GLY A 154 -8.72 -6.90 -9.84
CA GLY A 154 -9.95 -6.16 -10.02
C GLY A 154 -10.04 -4.92 -9.12
N PRO A 155 -11.12 -4.15 -9.22
CA PRO A 155 -11.40 -3.10 -8.26
C PRO A 155 -11.49 -3.70 -6.86
N TYR A 156 -10.85 -3.05 -5.89
CA TYR A 156 -10.83 -3.55 -4.51
C TYR A 156 -12.25 -3.74 -3.94
N PHE A 157 -13.17 -2.87 -4.36
CA PHE A 157 -14.59 -2.99 -4.02
C PHE A 157 -15.41 -3.31 -5.28
N LYS A 158 -15.92 -4.53 -5.39
CA LYS A 158 -16.92 -4.89 -6.41
C LYS A 158 -18.21 -4.11 -6.12
N GLY A 159 -18.64 -3.28 -7.07
CA GLY A 159 -19.86 -2.46 -6.95
C GLY A 159 -19.68 -1.09 -6.30
N GLY A 160 -18.44 -0.59 -6.23
CA GLY A 160 -18.09 0.74 -5.67
C GLY A 160 -17.63 0.68 -4.22
N ALA A 161 -16.93 1.74 -3.78
CA ALA A 161 -16.42 1.84 -2.43
C ALA A 161 -17.54 2.17 -1.44
N LYS A 162 -18.15 1.15 -0.84
CA LYS A 162 -19.16 1.33 0.23
C LYS A 162 -18.48 1.52 1.59
N PRO A 163 -19.09 2.32 2.49
CA PRO A 163 -18.58 2.51 3.83
C PRO A 163 -18.48 1.20 4.61
N ILE A 164 -17.38 1.05 5.31
CA ILE A 164 -17.08 -0.13 6.13
C ILE A 164 -17.23 0.16 7.61
N LYS A 165 -17.41 -0.91 8.40
CA LYS A 165 -17.36 -0.90 9.85
C LYS A 165 -15.97 -1.32 10.31
N ILE A 166 -15.37 -0.53 11.19
CA ILE A 166 -14.09 -0.85 11.81
C ILE A 166 -14.22 -0.82 13.33
N ARG A 167 -13.22 -1.30 14.03
CA ARG A 167 -13.17 -1.21 15.51
C ARG A 167 -11.79 -0.74 15.98
N THR A 168 -11.73 -0.19 17.17
CA THR A 168 -10.46 -0.07 17.92
C THR A 168 -10.05 -1.44 18.44
N THR A 169 -8.74 -1.64 18.63
CA THR A 169 -8.19 -2.89 19.15
C THR A 169 -7.22 -2.62 20.30
N ASP A 170 -7.12 -3.58 21.23
CA ASP A 170 -6.14 -3.54 22.33
C ASP A 170 -4.76 -4.07 21.92
N PHE A 171 -4.64 -4.61 20.71
CA PHE A 171 -3.35 -5.03 20.17
C PHE A 171 -2.56 -3.84 19.64
N ASP A 172 -1.24 -3.92 19.73
CA ASP A 172 -0.33 -2.96 19.12
C ASP A 172 0.02 -3.39 17.68
N ARG A 173 0.08 -2.42 16.76
CA ARG A 173 0.59 -2.65 15.42
C ARG A 173 2.12 -2.55 15.39
N ALA A 174 2.68 -1.64 16.14
CA ALA A 174 4.12 -1.38 16.21
C ALA A 174 4.51 -0.73 17.54
N ALA A 175 5.73 -0.99 18.00
CA ALA A 175 6.31 -0.26 19.11
C ALA A 175 6.65 1.18 18.71
N PRO A 176 6.70 2.15 19.66
CA PRO A 176 6.94 3.57 19.38
C PRO A 176 8.24 3.85 18.60
N HIS A 177 9.29 3.08 18.85
CA HIS A 177 10.59 3.16 18.16
C HIS A 177 10.90 1.87 17.39
N GLY A 178 9.86 1.15 16.98
CA GLY A 178 9.96 -0.13 16.29
C GLY A 178 10.10 0.00 14.78
N THR A 179 9.34 -0.82 14.07
CA THR A 179 9.41 -0.98 12.61
C THR A 179 8.16 -0.50 11.89
N GLY A 180 7.22 0.19 12.58
CA GLY A 180 5.94 0.59 12.02
C GLY A 180 6.05 1.47 10.77
N HIS A 181 7.08 2.30 10.69
CA HIS A 181 7.33 3.21 9.58
C HIS A 181 7.92 2.55 8.33
N ILE A 182 8.32 1.29 8.39
CA ILE A 182 8.86 0.56 7.23
C ILE A 182 7.88 -0.48 6.68
N LYS A 183 8.05 -0.84 5.40
CA LYS A 183 7.19 -1.81 4.75
C LYS A 183 7.81 -3.22 4.80
N ALA A 184 7.80 -3.81 5.99
CA ALA A 184 8.38 -5.11 6.28
C ALA A 184 7.30 -6.16 6.60
N GLY A 185 7.49 -7.38 6.13
CA GLY A 185 6.54 -8.50 6.30
C GLY A 185 6.17 -8.76 7.75
N LEU A 186 7.11 -8.56 8.67
CA LEU A 186 6.90 -8.76 10.12
C LEU A 186 5.76 -7.89 10.70
N ASN A 187 5.58 -6.65 10.22
CA ASN A 187 4.49 -5.77 10.67
C ASN A 187 3.11 -6.31 10.27
N TYR A 188 3.03 -6.97 9.12
CA TYR A 188 1.79 -7.55 8.61
C TYR A 188 1.47 -8.89 9.29
N ALA A 189 2.47 -9.74 9.50
CA ALA A 189 2.32 -10.98 10.25
C ALA A 189 1.83 -10.71 11.69
N MET A 190 2.34 -9.67 12.35
CA MET A 190 1.90 -9.25 13.68
C MET A 190 0.42 -8.85 13.73
N SER A 191 -0.13 -8.32 12.64
CA SER A 191 -1.52 -7.89 12.55
C SER A 191 -2.51 -9.02 12.26
N LEU A 192 -2.07 -10.23 11.89
CA LEU A 192 -2.95 -11.32 11.42
C LEU A 192 -3.95 -11.76 12.49
N TYR A 193 -3.55 -11.87 13.76
CA TYR A 193 -4.46 -12.26 14.83
C TYR A 193 -5.56 -11.22 15.01
N ALA A 194 -5.19 -9.96 15.13
CA ALA A 194 -6.13 -8.87 15.37
C ALA A 194 -7.13 -8.69 14.22
N ILE A 195 -6.69 -8.80 12.96
CA ILE A 195 -7.59 -8.68 11.80
C ILE A 195 -8.52 -9.89 11.68
N THR A 196 -8.05 -11.10 11.95
CA THR A 196 -8.89 -12.29 11.96
C THR A 196 -9.99 -12.20 13.03
N ASP A 197 -9.64 -11.73 14.22
CA ASP A 197 -10.59 -11.50 15.30
C ASP A 197 -11.61 -10.40 14.94
N ALA A 198 -11.19 -9.30 14.30
CA ALA A 198 -12.10 -8.27 13.79
C ALA A 198 -13.09 -8.84 12.77
N HIS A 199 -12.62 -9.62 11.80
CA HIS A 199 -13.46 -10.25 10.79
C HIS A 199 -14.49 -11.21 11.40
N ASN A 200 -14.10 -12.02 12.38
CA ASN A 200 -15.00 -12.93 13.10
C ASN A 200 -16.11 -12.19 13.85
N GLN A 201 -15.89 -10.92 14.18
CA GLN A 201 -16.88 -10.05 14.85
C GLN A 201 -17.62 -9.13 13.89
N GLY A 202 -17.40 -9.28 12.57
CA GLY A 202 -18.12 -8.53 11.52
C GLY A 202 -17.55 -7.14 11.21
N TYR A 203 -16.32 -6.83 11.64
CA TYR A 203 -15.61 -5.61 11.32
C TYR A 203 -14.61 -5.86 10.19
N ALA A 204 -14.50 -4.90 9.28
CA ALA A 204 -13.62 -5.02 8.12
C ALA A 204 -12.15 -4.76 8.46
N GLU A 205 -11.86 -3.98 9.51
CA GLU A 205 -10.50 -3.57 9.85
C GLU A 205 -10.38 -3.15 11.33
N ASN A 206 -9.16 -3.10 11.85
CA ASN A 206 -8.87 -2.53 13.16
C ASN A 206 -8.23 -1.14 13.02
N MET A 207 -8.66 -0.20 13.85
CA MET A 207 -7.95 1.04 14.14
C MET A 207 -6.96 0.77 15.26
N TYR A 208 -5.68 0.94 14.97
CA TYR A 208 -4.63 0.88 15.99
C TYR A 208 -4.40 2.24 16.61
N LEU A 209 -4.16 2.25 17.91
CA LEU A 209 -3.78 3.43 18.67
C LEU A 209 -2.28 3.37 18.97
N ASP A 210 -1.70 4.51 19.29
CA ASP A 210 -0.30 4.59 19.69
C ASP A 210 0.00 3.67 20.88
N ALA A 211 1.05 2.87 20.79
CA ALA A 211 1.37 1.85 21.78
C ALA A 211 1.85 2.45 23.12
N ALA A 212 2.26 3.73 23.16
CA ALA A 212 2.76 4.35 24.37
C ALA A 212 1.63 4.85 25.29
N THR A 213 0.60 5.49 24.72
CA THR A 213 -0.45 6.15 25.52
C THR A 213 -1.85 5.62 25.23
N ARG A 214 -2.06 4.98 24.08
CA ARG A 214 -3.35 4.49 23.57
C ARG A 214 -4.41 5.60 23.44
N THR A 215 -3.96 6.80 23.17
CA THR A 215 -4.82 7.97 23.07
C THR A 215 -4.84 8.58 21.67
N HIS A 216 -3.89 8.24 20.82
CA HIS A 216 -3.79 8.79 19.47
C HIS A 216 -4.00 7.71 18.40
N VAL A 217 -4.73 8.08 17.38
CA VAL A 217 -4.95 7.21 16.21
C VAL A 217 -3.67 7.10 15.40
N GLU A 218 -3.29 5.88 15.04
CA GLU A 218 -2.20 5.63 14.10
C GLU A 218 -2.76 5.23 12.72
N GLU A 219 -2.78 3.95 12.41
CA GLU A 219 -3.25 3.43 11.13
C GLU A 219 -3.98 2.10 11.32
N THR A 220 -4.42 1.47 10.24
CA THR A 220 -4.93 0.09 10.26
C THR A 220 -3.82 -0.91 9.97
N GLY A 221 -4.13 -2.20 9.87
CA GLY A 221 -3.19 -3.24 9.46
C GLY A 221 -2.59 -3.00 8.06
N GLY A 222 -3.32 -2.37 7.14
CA GLY A 222 -2.91 -2.20 5.75
C GLY A 222 -3.15 -0.83 5.11
N ALA A 223 -3.71 0.14 5.84
CA ALA A 223 -4.08 1.45 5.29
C ALA A 223 -3.92 2.58 6.31
N ASN A 224 -3.68 3.79 5.82
CA ASN A 224 -3.61 4.99 6.64
C ASN A 224 -4.98 5.68 6.77
N PHE A 225 -5.19 6.51 7.78
CA PHE A 225 -6.38 7.31 7.95
C PHE A 225 -6.30 8.68 7.27
N ILE A 226 -7.43 9.11 6.73
CA ILE A 226 -7.77 10.50 6.44
C ILE A 226 -9.10 10.85 7.10
N PHE A 227 -9.20 12.04 7.63
CA PHE A 227 -10.37 12.58 8.30
C PHE A 227 -10.76 13.91 7.67
N ILE A 228 -12.06 14.14 7.50
CA ILE A 228 -12.58 15.43 7.04
C ILE A 228 -13.32 16.10 8.19
N THR A 229 -12.90 17.29 8.53
CA THR A 229 -13.56 18.09 9.57
C THR A 229 -14.88 18.69 9.08
N LYS A 230 -15.75 19.11 9.99
CA LYS A 230 -17.03 19.78 9.64
C LYS A 230 -16.83 21.08 8.87
N ASP A 231 -15.68 21.76 9.04
CA ASP A 231 -15.29 22.96 8.29
C ASP A 231 -14.48 22.65 7.02
N GLY A 232 -14.43 21.39 6.61
CA GLY A 232 -13.90 20.95 5.31
C GLY A 232 -12.38 20.88 5.20
N LYS A 233 -11.65 20.72 6.30
CA LYS A 233 -10.21 20.44 6.29
C LYS A 233 -9.95 18.95 6.17
N LEU A 234 -8.81 18.58 5.55
CA LEU A 234 -8.27 17.24 5.61
C LEU A 234 -7.30 17.12 6.80
N VAL A 235 -7.53 16.16 7.67
CA VAL A 235 -6.64 15.82 8.79
C VAL A 235 -6.12 14.40 8.60
N THR A 236 -4.83 14.17 8.87
CA THR A 236 -4.26 12.82 8.86
C THR A 236 -3.28 12.64 10.02
N PRO A 237 -3.26 11.46 10.66
CA PRO A 237 -2.41 11.19 11.81
C PRO A 237 -0.92 11.31 11.47
N LYS A 238 -0.17 11.89 12.40
CA LYS A 238 1.29 11.97 12.39
C LYS A 238 1.85 11.20 13.58
N SER A 239 2.65 10.19 13.29
CA SER A 239 3.40 9.38 14.26
C SER A 239 4.60 8.76 13.55
N ASP A 240 5.68 8.50 14.28
CA ASP A 240 6.87 7.82 13.78
C ASP A 240 6.65 6.30 13.61
N SER A 241 5.51 5.78 14.06
CA SER A 241 5.10 4.38 13.92
C SER A 241 4.22 4.12 12.69
N ILE A 242 3.76 5.17 11.99
CA ILE A 242 2.88 5.06 10.82
C ILE A 242 3.69 4.90 9.55
N LEU A 243 3.29 3.94 8.69
CA LEU A 243 3.87 3.79 7.36
C LEU A 243 3.68 5.08 6.54
N PRO A 244 4.75 5.66 5.94
CA PRO A 244 4.65 6.84 5.09
C PRO A 244 3.97 6.50 3.75
N SER A 245 2.64 6.45 3.75
CA SER A 245 1.80 6.07 2.60
C SER A 245 1.95 7.05 1.44
N ILE A 246 2.21 6.51 0.26
CA ILE A 246 2.27 7.28 -1.00
C ILE A 246 0.90 7.83 -1.35
N THR A 247 -0.16 7.02 -1.19
CA THR A 247 -1.54 7.46 -1.41
C THR A 247 -1.92 8.61 -0.47
N ARG A 248 -1.61 8.51 0.83
CA ARG A 248 -1.87 9.59 1.79
C ARG A 248 -1.16 10.88 1.41
N ARG A 249 0.15 10.81 1.10
CA ARG A 249 0.92 11.98 0.63
C ARG A 249 0.32 12.61 -0.61
N SER A 250 -0.15 11.79 -1.54
CA SER A 250 -0.79 12.27 -2.77
C SER A 250 -2.15 12.89 -2.50
N LEU A 251 -2.96 12.31 -1.59
CA LEU A 251 -4.25 12.88 -1.20
C LEU A 251 -4.11 14.20 -0.45
N MET A 252 -3.08 14.37 0.37
CA MET A 252 -2.75 15.66 1.00
C MET A 252 -2.48 16.73 -0.06
N TYR A 253 -1.65 16.41 -1.06
CA TYR A 253 -1.36 17.30 -2.18
C TYR A 253 -2.62 17.62 -3.00
N VAL A 254 -3.43 16.60 -3.33
CA VAL A 254 -4.69 16.77 -4.06
C VAL A 254 -5.65 17.68 -3.29
N ALA A 255 -5.77 17.50 -1.97
CA ALA A 255 -6.60 18.34 -1.13
C ALA A 255 -6.19 19.83 -1.21
N GLU A 256 -4.89 20.11 -1.10
CA GLU A 256 -4.37 21.48 -1.12
C GLU A 256 -4.44 22.12 -2.51
N HIS A 257 -3.93 21.43 -3.54
CA HIS A 257 -3.65 22.05 -4.84
C HIS A 257 -4.80 21.91 -5.86
N TYR A 258 -5.63 20.85 -5.73
CA TYR A 258 -6.75 20.63 -6.65
C TYR A 258 -8.10 21.03 -6.04
N LEU A 259 -8.25 20.87 -4.73
CA LEU A 259 -9.52 21.12 -4.06
C LEU A 259 -9.49 22.38 -3.17
N GLY A 260 -8.35 23.06 -3.02
CA GLY A 260 -8.20 24.28 -2.23
C GLY A 260 -8.47 24.08 -0.72
N MET A 261 -8.31 22.86 -0.23
CA MET A 261 -8.56 22.52 1.17
C MET A 261 -7.35 22.85 2.05
N LYS A 262 -7.61 23.13 3.32
CA LYS A 262 -6.55 23.12 4.34
C LYS A 262 -6.23 21.69 4.74
N VAL A 263 -4.93 21.39 4.91
CA VAL A 263 -4.44 20.08 5.33
C VAL A 263 -3.69 20.19 6.65
N GLU A 264 -4.02 19.31 7.58
CA GLU A 264 -3.36 19.17 8.88
C GLU A 264 -2.75 17.78 9.04
N HIS A 265 -1.43 17.69 9.10
CA HIS A 265 -0.70 16.47 9.41
C HIS A 265 -0.20 16.56 10.86
N ARG A 266 -0.98 16.02 11.78
CA ARG A 266 -0.78 16.14 13.23
C ARG A 266 -1.21 14.88 13.99
N PRO A 267 -0.82 14.71 15.26
CA PRO A 267 -1.47 13.71 16.11
C PRO A 267 -2.99 13.92 16.15
N VAL A 268 -3.76 12.83 16.15
CA VAL A 268 -5.22 12.82 16.21
C VAL A 268 -5.63 12.06 17.47
N HIS A 269 -6.21 12.75 18.44
CA HIS A 269 -6.68 12.12 19.67
C HIS A 269 -7.95 11.30 19.40
N VAL A 270 -8.11 10.17 20.07
CA VAL A 270 -9.26 9.27 19.86
C VAL A 270 -10.60 9.96 20.16
N ASP A 271 -10.63 10.91 21.07
CA ASP A 271 -11.85 11.68 21.41
C ASP A 271 -12.32 12.62 20.28
N GLU A 272 -11.42 12.96 19.31
CA GLU A 272 -11.77 13.79 18.15
C GLU A 272 -12.59 13.01 17.11
N LEU A 273 -12.61 11.67 17.16
CA LEU A 273 -13.25 10.83 16.13
C LEU A 273 -14.73 11.17 15.91
N LYS A 274 -15.45 11.57 16.96
CA LYS A 274 -16.86 11.99 16.93
C LYS A 274 -17.10 13.36 16.26
N ASP A 275 -16.04 14.15 16.08
CA ASP A 275 -16.12 15.51 15.56
C ASP A 275 -15.87 15.59 14.05
N PHE A 276 -15.36 14.52 13.44
CA PHE A 276 -15.14 14.45 12.00
C PHE A 276 -16.45 14.21 11.23
N ALA A 277 -16.55 14.85 10.05
CA ALA A 277 -17.71 14.69 9.15
C ALA A 277 -17.60 13.45 8.28
N GLU A 278 -16.39 13.14 7.82
CA GLU A 278 -16.08 11.99 6.97
C GLU A 278 -14.77 11.32 7.42
N ILE A 279 -14.67 10.01 7.26
CA ILE A 279 -13.48 9.22 7.59
C ILE A 279 -13.20 8.26 6.44
N GLY A 280 -11.94 8.14 6.05
CA GLY A 280 -11.49 7.21 5.04
C GLY A 280 -10.18 6.52 5.40
N LEU A 281 -10.03 5.29 4.92
CA LEU A 281 -8.78 4.55 4.90
C LEU A 281 -8.16 4.71 3.52
N CYS A 282 -6.87 5.03 3.43
CA CYS A 282 -6.22 5.22 2.13
C CYS A 282 -5.00 4.33 1.94
N GLY A 283 -4.85 3.80 0.72
CA GLY A 283 -3.75 2.92 0.33
C GLY A 283 -3.79 2.54 -1.15
N THR A 284 -2.74 1.92 -1.64
CA THR A 284 -2.59 1.55 -3.06
C THR A 284 -3.70 0.62 -3.55
N ALA A 285 -4.17 -0.30 -2.70
CA ALA A 285 -5.17 -1.30 -3.11
C ALA A 285 -6.51 -0.67 -3.45
N ALA A 286 -7.06 0.15 -2.53
CA ALA A 286 -8.43 0.68 -2.60
C ALA A 286 -8.51 2.17 -2.96
N VAL A 287 -7.39 2.87 -3.02
CA VAL A 287 -7.29 4.34 -3.06
C VAL A 287 -7.87 4.96 -1.79
N ILE A 288 -9.20 4.96 -1.63
CA ILE A 288 -9.88 5.32 -0.38
C ILE A 288 -11.01 4.31 -0.11
N SER A 289 -11.06 3.80 1.12
CA SER A 289 -12.18 3.02 1.67
C SER A 289 -12.91 3.90 2.68
N PRO A 290 -14.16 4.32 2.46
CA PRO A 290 -14.89 5.12 3.41
C PRO A 290 -15.23 4.32 4.67
N VAL A 291 -15.22 4.97 5.83
CA VAL A 291 -15.60 4.41 7.13
C VAL A 291 -16.91 5.04 7.57
N GLY A 292 -17.92 4.23 7.87
CA GLY A 292 -19.21 4.70 8.32
C GLY A 292 -19.49 4.46 9.81
N LEU A 293 -18.75 3.50 10.42
CA LEU A 293 -18.88 3.18 11.85
C LEU A 293 -17.54 2.75 12.44
N ILE A 294 -17.25 3.27 13.64
CA ILE A 294 -16.11 2.84 14.45
C ILE A 294 -16.64 2.32 15.79
N HIS A 295 -16.43 1.04 16.06
CA HIS A 295 -16.70 0.45 17.37
C HIS A 295 -15.54 0.71 18.31
N THR A 296 -15.80 1.27 19.47
CA THR A 296 -14.82 1.50 20.53
C THR A 296 -15.28 0.86 21.84
N LYS A 297 -14.39 0.75 22.81
CA LYS A 297 -14.75 0.26 24.15
C LYS A 297 -15.84 1.11 24.84
N ASP A 298 -15.99 2.38 24.44
CA ASP A 298 -16.93 3.32 25.02
C ASP A 298 -18.25 3.41 24.21
N GLY A 299 -18.38 2.60 23.15
CA GLY A 299 -19.55 2.53 22.27
C GLY A 299 -19.24 2.82 20.81
N ASP A 300 -20.30 2.85 20.00
CA ASP A 300 -20.21 3.06 18.56
C ASP A 300 -20.16 4.55 18.21
N ILE A 301 -19.22 4.92 17.36
CA ILE A 301 -19.12 6.23 16.72
C ILE A 301 -19.66 6.10 15.31
N HIS A 302 -20.83 6.69 15.07
CA HIS A 302 -21.42 6.78 13.73
C HIS A 302 -20.85 7.99 13.01
N VAL A 303 -20.17 7.75 11.86
CA VAL A 303 -19.63 8.82 11.05
C VAL A 303 -20.78 9.54 10.33
N PRO A 304 -20.87 10.88 10.38
CA PRO A 304 -22.00 11.62 9.80
C PRO A 304 -22.26 11.34 8.30
N ALA A 305 -21.21 11.01 7.52
CA ALA A 305 -21.36 10.59 6.11
C ALA A 305 -22.18 9.29 5.94
N GLY A 306 -22.32 8.48 7.01
CA GLY A 306 -23.21 7.31 7.03
C GLY A 306 -22.60 6.05 6.44
N MET A 307 -23.49 5.07 6.20
CA MET A 307 -23.14 3.72 5.73
C MET A 307 -23.59 3.45 4.29
N ASP A 308 -24.25 4.40 3.62
CA ASP A 308 -24.81 4.19 2.29
C ASP A 308 -23.79 4.47 1.18
N ASP A 309 -23.13 5.62 1.25
CA ASP A 309 -22.21 6.11 0.23
C ASP A 309 -20.96 6.76 0.86
N MET A 310 -19.94 6.93 0.02
CA MET A 310 -18.75 7.72 0.39
C MET A 310 -19.13 9.18 0.60
N GLY A 311 -18.60 9.80 1.66
CA GLY A 311 -18.81 11.21 1.93
C GLY A 311 -18.38 12.11 0.75
N PRO A 312 -19.07 13.25 0.54
CA PRO A 312 -18.90 14.06 -0.67
C PRO A 312 -17.48 14.61 -0.87
N ILE A 313 -16.75 14.95 0.19
CA ILE A 313 -15.38 15.45 0.09
C ILE A 313 -14.42 14.28 -0.16
N THR A 314 -14.59 13.19 0.57
CA THR A 314 -13.83 11.95 0.35
C THR A 314 -14.01 11.45 -1.09
N LYS A 315 -15.23 11.52 -1.64
CA LYS A 315 -15.50 11.17 -3.05
C LYS A 315 -14.74 12.06 -4.03
N LYS A 316 -14.71 13.37 -3.81
CA LYS A 316 -13.92 14.29 -4.66
C LYS A 316 -12.42 13.97 -4.61
N LEU A 317 -11.88 13.68 -3.43
CA LEU A 317 -10.49 13.26 -3.27
C LEU A 317 -10.21 11.95 -4.03
N TYR A 318 -11.11 10.98 -3.89
CA TYR A 318 -11.03 9.69 -4.56
C TYR A 318 -11.05 9.84 -6.09
N ASP A 319 -12.04 10.55 -6.64
CA ASP A 319 -12.21 10.73 -8.08
C ASP A 319 -11.03 11.52 -8.68
N THR A 320 -10.57 12.58 -7.99
CA THR A 320 -9.43 13.38 -8.46
C THR A 320 -8.15 12.55 -8.51
N LEU A 321 -7.86 11.77 -7.45
CA LEU A 321 -6.65 10.93 -7.44
C LEU A 321 -6.71 9.82 -8.49
N LEU A 322 -7.87 9.19 -8.68
CA LEU A 322 -8.06 8.21 -9.77
C LEU A 322 -7.87 8.84 -11.14
N GLY A 323 -8.46 10.02 -11.37
CA GLY A 323 -8.30 10.75 -12.63
C GLY A 323 -6.83 11.08 -12.93
N ILE A 324 -6.04 11.42 -11.91
CA ILE A 324 -4.59 11.62 -12.04
C ILE A 324 -3.89 10.30 -12.39
N GLN A 325 -4.22 9.19 -11.69
CA GLN A 325 -3.61 7.88 -11.92
C GLN A 325 -3.87 7.32 -13.33
N HIS A 326 -5.01 7.67 -13.91
CA HIS A 326 -5.41 7.26 -15.27
C HIS A 326 -5.09 8.32 -16.34
N CYS A 327 -4.39 9.40 -15.99
CA CYS A 327 -4.06 10.53 -16.88
C CYS A 327 -5.29 11.24 -17.48
N GLU A 328 -6.43 11.22 -16.79
CA GLU A 328 -7.65 11.98 -17.13
C GLU A 328 -7.61 13.39 -16.55
N ILE A 329 -6.88 13.56 -15.46
CA ILE A 329 -6.58 14.84 -14.81
C ILE A 329 -5.06 15.04 -14.90
N GLU A 330 -4.63 16.27 -15.22
CA GLU A 330 -3.22 16.61 -15.29
C GLU A 330 -2.52 16.31 -13.96
N ALA A 331 -1.43 15.55 -14.03
CA ALA A 331 -0.64 15.16 -12.87
C ALA A 331 0.47 16.21 -12.60
N PRO A 332 0.88 16.37 -11.35
CA PRO A 332 2.14 17.08 -11.06
C PRO A 332 3.32 16.40 -11.75
N GLU A 333 4.34 17.18 -12.09
CA GLU A 333 5.56 16.68 -12.72
C GLU A 333 6.17 15.51 -11.93
N GLY A 334 6.57 14.45 -12.64
CA GLY A 334 7.20 13.26 -12.07
C GLY A 334 6.24 12.25 -11.43
N TRP A 335 4.93 12.56 -11.30
CA TRP A 335 4.00 11.60 -10.67
C TRP A 335 3.64 10.42 -11.56
N ILE A 336 3.63 10.63 -12.86
CA ILE A 336 3.31 9.60 -13.85
C ILE A 336 4.59 9.18 -14.55
N VAL A 337 4.87 7.89 -14.51
CA VAL A 337 5.99 7.28 -15.23
C VAL A 337 5.44 6.38 -16.32
N GLU A 338 5.68 6.75 -17.57
CA GLU A 338 5.29 5.95 -18.72
C GLU A 338 6.18 4.70 -18.84
N ILE A 339 5.52 3.59 -19.13
CA ILE A 339 6.16 2.28 -19.33
C ILE A 339 6.30 1.98 -20.83
N CYS A 340 5.21 2.15 -21.58
CA CYS A 340 5.15 1.98 -23.05
C CYS A 340 3.81 2.48 -23.60
#